data_34306b9c8271532fcbce92975849d82f
#
_entry.id   34306b9c8271532fcbce92975849d82f
#
_cell.length_a   1.000
_cell.length_b   1.000
_cell.length_c   1.000
_cell.angle_alpha   90.00
_cell.angle_beta   90.00
_cell.angle_gamma   90.00
#
_symmetry.space_group_name_H-M   'P 1'
#
loop_
_entity.id
_entity.type
_entity.pdbx_description
1 polymer ?
#
loop_
_entity_poly.entity_id
_entity_poly.type
_entity_poly.pdbx_seq_one_letter_code
_entity_poly.pdbx_strand_id
1 'polypeptide(L)'
;MNNQMHRGMAEATRLTRLGRLDEATVAIQRALGDTLVPTGEPGGSGNGPIDVTSRVFRRAQRGPAAGGQAPVRKPAARTAPSPSVRPGRVGWPPKTTAKRATPADVPEGARFVERSHTNAAGTRSYKLYVPSGYVGQAVPLIVMLHGCTQDPDDFATGTRMNGLAEEHTFLVAYPAQSGNANMQRCWNWFQAADQQRGRGEPSIIAGITKQVMNEYSVAEDQVHVAGMSAGGAMAAILGATYPDVYAAVGVHSGLAPGSAHDLSSAFKAMRQGGPVVAPENTGQGRKILPTIIFHGDGDATVHPRNGDRLLAHLDAGGQHGSSVRVTTRRGRAPGGYEYTRFTYKGEDGGELAERWSVHGLGHAWSGGGYPGSYTDPKGPDASSEMVRFFLQHRVR
;
A
#
# COMPACT_ATOMS: atom_id res chain seq x y z
N MET A 1 -23.45 -8.65 -24.76
CA MET A 1 -22.32 -8.78 -23.83
C MET A 1 -22.48 -10.09 -23.05
N ASN A 2 -21.78 -10.99 -23.08
CA ASN A 2 -20.69 -11.65 -23.73
C ASN A 2 -20.61 -13.05 -23.12
N ASN A 3 -21.19 -14.03 -23.81
CA ASN A 3 -21.13 -15.45 -23.40
C ASN A 3 -19.66 -15.93 -23.24
N GLN A 4 -18.72 -15.28 -23.93
CA GLN A 4 -17.31 -15.59 -23.90
C GLN A 4 -16.61 -15.08 -22.62
N MET A 5 -16.93 -13.87 -22.17
CA MET A 5 -16.44 -13.33 -20.90
C MET A 5 -16.96 -14.13 -19.69
N HIS A 6 -18.25 -14.52 -19.70
CA HIS A 6 -18.81 -15.39 -18.67
C HIS A 6 -18.14 -16.77 -18.62
N ARG A 7 -17.85 -17.37 -19.78
CA ARG A 7 -17.13 -18.65 -19.87
C ARG A 7 -15.69 -18.53 -19.36
N GLY A 8 -14.98 -17.46 -19.73
CA GLY A 8 -13.63 -17.22 -19.25
C GLY A 8 -13.56 -16.98 -17.74
N MET A 9 -14.51 -16.26 -17.17
CA MET A 9 -14.59 -16.05 -15.72
C MET A 9 -15.00 -17.32 -14.96
N ALA A 10 -15.87 -18.15 -15.52
CA ALA A 10 -16.23 -19.46 -14.95
C ALA A 10 -15.02 -20.40 -14.94
N GLU A 11 -14.23 -20.43 -16.02
CA GLU A 11 -13.00 -21.21 -16.11
C GLU A 11 -11.93 -20.71 -15.12
N ALA A 12 -11.77 -19.40 -15.01
CA ALA A 12 -10.88 -18.80 -14.01
C ALA A 12 -11.28 -19.21 -12.57
N THR A 13 -12.58 -19.20 -12.27
CA THR A 13 -13.10 -19.63 -10.97
C THR A 13 -12.83 -21.12 -10.73
N ARG A 14 -13.01 -21.96 -11.76
CA ARG A 14 -12.71 -23.40 -11.70
C ARG A 14 -11.23 -23.66 -11.44
N LEU A 15 -10.36 -22.99 -12.17
CA LEU A 15 -8.90 -23.09 -12.04
C LEU A 15 -8.42 -22.61 -10.66
N THR A 16 -9.01 -21.54 -10.14
CA THR A 16 -8.75 -21.05 -8.80
C THR A 16 -9.10 -22.08 -7.72
N ARG A 17 -10.25 -22.73 -7.85
CA ARG A 17 -10.68 -23.82 -6.92
C ARG A 17 -9.74 -25.04 -6.96
N LEU A 18 -9.11 -25.29 -8.09
CA LEU A 18 -8.11 -26.36 -8.27
C LEU A 18 -6.70 -25.96 -7.84
N GLY A 19 -6.49 -24.76 -7.30
CA GLY A 19 -5.18 -24.24 -6.93
C GLY A 19 -4.28 -23.90 -8.13
N ARG A 20 -4.78 -23.89 -9.36
CA ARG A 20 -4.05 -23.60 -10.61
C ARG A 20 -4.10 -22.11 -10.91
N LEU A 21 -3.49 -21.32 -10.03
CA LEU A 21 -3.63 -19.85 -10.01
C LEU A 21 -3.04 -19.16 -11.24
N ASP A 22 -1.95 -19.68 -11.79
CA ASP A 22 -1.31 -19.13 -12.99
C ASP A 22 -2.24 -19.26 -14.20
N GLU A 23 -2.90 -20.39 -14.32
CA GLU A 23 -3.86 -20.65 -15.39
C GLU A 23 -5.17 -19.89 -15.18
N ALA A 24 -5.61 -19.72 -13.93
CA ALA A 24 -6.73 -18.85 -13.60
C ALA A 24 -6.45 -17.40 -14.02
N THR A 25 -5.23 -16.91 -13.76
CA THR A 25 -4.80 -15.56 -14.16
C THR A 25 -4.78 -15.42 -15.69
N VAL A 26 -4.27 -16.42 -16.41
CA VAL A 26 -4.29 -16.44 -17.88
C VAL A 26 -5.72 -16.49 -18.42
N ALA A 27 -6.64 -17.25 -17.82
CA ALA A 27 -8.04 -17.32 -18.22
C ALA A 27 -8.76 -15.97 -18.01
N ILE A 28 -8.48 -15.26 -16.90
CA ILE A 28 -8.98 -13.90 -16.65
C ILE A 28 -8.43 -12.93 -17.70
N GLN A 29 -7.13 -13.01 -17.99
CA GLN A 29 -6.51 -12.12 -18.97
C GLN A 29 -7.08 -12.30 -20.38
N ARG A 30 -7.34 -13.54 -20.80
CA ARG A 30 -8.02 -13.83 -22.09
C ARG A 30 -9.45 -13.31 -22.11
N ALA A 31 -10.20 -13.53 -21.03
CA ALA A 31 -11.58 -13.06 -20.93
C ALA A 31 -11.68 -11.52 -21.00
N LEU A 32 -10.69 -10.81 -20.50
CA LEU A 32 -10.63 -9.35 -20.53
C LEU A 32 -9.91 -8.78 -21.79
N GLY A 33 -8.98 -9.54 -22.38
CA GLY A 33 -8.19 -9.10 -23.55
C GLY A 33 -8.95 -9.14 -24.87
N ASP A 34 -9.86 -10.08 -25.05
CA ASP A 34 -10.68 -10.20 -26.25
C ASP A 34 -11.80 -9.12 -26.35
N THR A 35 -11.96 -8.29 -25.33
CA THR A 35 -12.96 -7.20 -25.32
C THR A 35 -12.39 -5.83 -25.68
N LEU A 36 -11.07 -5.72 -25.90
CA LEU A 36 -10.41 -4.44 -26.22
C LEU A 36 -9.54 -4.56 -27.48
N VAL A 37 -10.17 -4.61 -28.64
CA VAL A 37 -9.54 -4.19 -29.91
C VAL A 37 -10.22 -2.90 -30.34
N PRO A 38 -9.61 -1.73 -30.12
CA PRO A 38 -9.89 -0.56 -30.93
C PRO A 38 -8.97 -0.62 -32.15
N THR A 39 -9.55 -0.69 -33.32
CA THR A 39 -8.87 -0.34 -34.58
C THR A 39 -8.49 1.14 -34.52
N GLY A 40 -7.18 1.42 -34.44
CA GLY A 40 -6.64 2.77 -34.43
C GLY A 40 -5.12 2.74 -34.26
N GLU A 41 -4.41 3.21 -35.28
CA GLU A 41 -2.97 3.14 -35.50
C GLU A 41 -2.07 3.75 -34.40
N PRO A 42 -0.76 3.40 -34.35
CA PRO A 42 0.13 3.73 -33.25
C PRO A 42 0.76 5.12 -33.40
N GLY A 43 0.67 5.93 -32.37
CA GLY A 43 1.31 7.24 -32.26
C GLY A 43 2.08 7.40 -30.95
N GLY A 44 3.42 7.37 -31.04
CA GLY A 44 4.30 8.18 -30.21
C GLY A 44 4.62 7.73 -28.79
N SER A 45 5.72 7.00 -28.62
CA SER A 45 6.49 6.87 -27.38
C SER A 45 7.10 8.21 -26.95
N GLY A 46 6.85 8.62 -25.73
CA GLY A 46 7.53 9.71 -25.06
C GLY A 46 7.98 9.26 -23.66
N ASN A 47 9.12 8.59 -23.56
CA ASN A 47 9.82 8.34 -22.30
C ASN A 47 10.67 9.56 -21.93
N GLY A 48 10.18 10.38 -21.02
CA GLY A 48 10.96 11.38 -20.30
C GLY A 48 10.47 11.44 -18.85
N PRO A 49 11.36 11.61 -17.85
CA PRO A 49 10.92 11.75 -16.48
C PRO A 49 10.10 13.04 -16.34
N ILE A 50 8.88 12.90 -15.83
CA ILE A 50 7.99 14.03 -15.55
C ILE A 50 8.60 14.82 -14.39
N ASP A 51 9.02 16.04 -14.63
CA ASP A 51 9.41 16.99 -13.59
C ASP A 51 8.15 17.43 -12.82
N VAL A 52 7.98 16.88 -11.63
CA VAL A 52 6.82 17.11 -10.75
C VAL A 52 7.01 18.30 -9.82
N THR A 53 8.07 19.11 -9.98
CA THR A 53 8.43 20.11 -8.98
C THR A 53 7.57 21.38 -9.00
N SER A 54 6.67 21.59 -9.96
CA SER A 54 5.92 22.86 -10.01
C SER A 54 4.46 22.82 -10.52
N ARG A 55 3.81 21.66 -10.72
CA ARG A 55 2.49 21.66 -11.39
C ARG A 55 1.36 20.85 -10.77
N VAL A 56 1.52 20.25 -9.62
CA VAL A 56 0.45 19.39 -9.04
C VAL A 56 -0.69 20.18 -8.39
N PHE A 57 -0.51 21.47 -8.09
CA PHE A 57 -1.46 22.24 -7.30
C PHE A 57 -1.97 23.56 -7.97
N ARG A 58 -2.20 23.57 -9.29
CA ARG A 58 -2.96 24.66 -9.93
C ARG A 58 -4.27 24.15 -10.50
N ARG A 59 -5.36 24.61 -9.90
CA ARG A 59 -6.74 24.47 -10.36
C ARG A 59 -6.87 25.01 -11.78
N ALA A 60 -7.32 24.18 -12.73
CA ALA A 60 -7.57 24.57 -14.11
C ALA A 60 -8.71 25.59 -14.17
N GLN A 61 -8.42 26.84 -14.50
CA GLN A 61 -9.40 27.78 -15.05
C GLN A 61 -9.38 27.63 -16.59
N ARG A 62 -10.54 27.40 -17.16
CA ARG A 62 -10.78 27.35 -18.59
C ARG A 62 -10.81 28.76 -19.19
N GLY A 63 -10.13 28.96 -20.34
CA GLY A 63 -10.29 30.08 -21.25
C GLY A 63 -9.73 29.70 -22.64
N PRO A 64 -10.27 30.29 -23.75
CA PRO A 64 -10.35 29.62 -25.04
C PRO A 64 -9.19 29.86 -26.00
N ALA A 65 -9.21 29.07 -27.06
CA ALA A 65 -8.23 28.85 -28.12
C ALA A 65 -7.93 30.09 -29.00
N ALA A 66 -6.69 30.13 -29.56
CA ALA A 66 -6.42 30.71 -30.87
C ALA A 66 -5.16 30.06 -31.47
N GLY A 67 -5.23 29.78 -32.78
CA GLY A 67 -4.36 28.96 -33.55
C GLY A 67 -3.09 29.63 -34.09
N GLY A 68 -2.29 28.83 -34.83
CA GLY A 68 -1.12 29.30 -35.58
C GLY A 68 -0.29 28.14 -36.11
N GLN A 69 -0.30 27.96 -37.46
CA GLN A 69 0.32 26.88 -38.22
C GLN A 69 1.79 27.13 -38.60
N ALA A 70 2.53 25.99 -38.74
CA ALA A 70 3.39 25.54 -39.85
C ALA A 70 4.89 25.95 -39.87
N PRO A 71 5.76 25.35 -40.72
CA PRO A 71 5.95 23.92 -41.03
C PRO A 71 7.42 23.40 -41.06
N VAL A 72 7.57 22.06 -41.05
CA VAL A 72 8.49 21.17 -41.84
C VAL A 72 10.00 21.37 -41.90
N ARG A 73 10.75 20.33 -41.51
CA ARG A 73 11.72 19.60 -42.39
C ARG A 73 12.24 18.31 -41.73
N LYS A 74 12.11 17.18 -42.48
CA LYS A 74 12.80 15.89 -42.24
C LYS A 74 14.23 15.95 -42.82
N PRO A 75 15.13 15.11 -42.32
CA PRO A 75 15.87 14.22 -43.20
C PRO A 75 15.93 12.74 -42.75
N ALA A 76 16.32 11.95 -43.71
CA ALA A 76 16.11 10.55 -43.98
C ALA A 76 16.87 9.54 -43.07
N ALA A 77 16.33 8.32 -43.11
CA ALA A 77 16.73 7.10 -42.47
C ALA A 77 18.07 6.51 -42.96
N ARG A 78 18.74 5.80 -42.02
CA ARG A 78 19.62 4.66 -42.36
C ARG A 78 19.26 3.50 -41.45
N THR A 79 18.84 2.42 -42.08
CA THR A 79 18.50 1.13 -41.49
C THR A 79 19.75 0.32 -41.16
N ALA A 80 19.79 -0.27 -39.95
CA ALA A 80 20.63 -1.43 -39.65
C ALA A 80 19.76 -2.47 -38.89
N PRO A 81 19.94 -3.78 -39.10
CA PRO A 81 19.02 -4.81 -38.63
C PRO A 81 19.26 -5.12 -37.16
N SER A 82 18.17 -5.19 -36.42
CA SER A 82 18.15 -5.62 -35.01
C SER A 82 18.08 -7.14 -34.89
N PRO A 83 18.77 -7.75 -33.92
CA PRO A 83 18.62 -9.18 -33.65
C PRO A 83 17.28 -9.44 -32.96
N SER A 84 16.57 -10.45 -33.44
CA SER A 84 15.33 -10.95 -32.85
C SER A 84 15.57 -11.55 -31.46
N VAL A 85 15.15 -10.85 -30.41
CA VAL A 85 15.06 -11.40 -29.05
C VAL A 85 13.71 -12.11 -28.94
N ARG A 86 13.74 -13.43 -28.76
CA ARG A 86 12.57 -14.23 -28.38
C ARG A 86 12.05 -13.74 -27.03
N PRO A 87 10.72 -13.57 -26.85
CA PRO A 87 10.16 -13.21 -25.55
C PRO A 87 10.43 -14.36 -24.57
N GLY A 88 11.29 -14.08 -23.59
CA GLY A 88 11.53 -14.96 -22.46
C GLY A 88 10.21 -15.12 -21.67
N ARG A 89 9.88 -16.37 -21.34
CA ARG A 89 8.83 -16.70 -20.38
C ARG A 89 9.14 -15.94 -19.08
N VAL A 90 8.34 -14.97 -18.74
CA VAL A 90 8.29 -14.41 -17.39
C VAL A 90 7.63 -15.49 -16.51
N GLY A 91 8.45 -16.39 -16.02
CA GLY A 91 8.05 -17.31 -14.97
C GLY A 91 8.04 -16.54 -13.66
N TRP A 92 6.96 -16.63 -12.93
CA TRP A 92 6.92 -16.31 -11.50
C TRP A 92 8.03 -17.13 -10.84
N PRO A 93 8.83 -16.55 -9.92
CA PRO A 93 9.87 -17.31 -9.25
C PRO A 93 9.25 -18.58 -8.63
N PRO A 94 9.94 -19.74 -8.70
CA PRO A 94 9.42 -20.98 -8.16
C PRO A 94 9.06 -20.74 -6.68
N LYS A 95 7.92 -21.31 -6.25
CA LYS A 95 7.58 -21.40 -4.83
C LYS A 95 8.74 -22.10 -4.13
N THR A 96 9.66 -21.32 -3.59
CA THR A 96 10.42 -21.82 -2.46
C THR A 96 9.35 -22.06 -1.40
N THR A 97 9.16 -23.32 -1.03
CA THR A 97 8.48 -23.69 0.21
C THR A 97 9.29 -23.01 1.31
N ALA A 98 8.90 -21.76 1.61
CA ALA A 98 9.49 -21.02 2.71
C ALA A 98 9.27 -21.91 3.94
N LYS A 99 10.36 -22.45 4.46
CA LYS A 99 10.38 -23.08 5.77
C LYS A 99 9.68 -22.08 6.68
N ARG A 100 8.56 -22.51 7.31
CA ARG A 100 7.79 -21.67 8.23
C ARG A 100 8.80 -20.95 9.09
N ALA A 101 8.79 -19.62 9.06
CA ALA A 101 9.72 -18.81 9.85
C ALA A 101 9.64 -19.32 11.28
N THR A 102 10.76 -19.74 11.84
CA THR A 102 10.84 -19.98 13.28
C THR A 102 10.44 -18.68 13.95
N PRO A 103 9.61 -18.71 15.02
CA PRO A 103 9.29 -17.52 15.76
C PRO A 103 10.60 -16.76 16.04
N ALA A 104 10.67 -15.49 15.67
CA ALA A 104 11.81 -14.65 16.02
C ALA A 104 12.07 -14.84 17.52
N ASP A 105 13.33 -15.05 17.90
CA ASP A 105 13.70 -15.21 19.31
C ASP A 105 13.10 -14.02 20.07
N VAL A 106 12.12 -14.32 20.94
CA VAL A 106 11.46 -13.30 21.76
C VAL A 106 12.39 -13.03 22.92
N PRO A 107 12.90 -11.80 23.12
CA PRO A 107 13.80 -11.45 24.20
C PRO A 107 13.18 -11.81 25.57
N GLU A 108 14.05 -12.07 26.55
CA GLU A 108 13.60 -12.29 27.92
C GLU A 108 12.78 -11.10 28.44
N GLY A 109 11.64 -11.37 29.05
CA GLY A 109 10.69 -10.35 29.49
C GLY A 109 9.71 -9.86 28.42
N ALA A 110 9.99 -10.04 27.13
CA ALA A 110 9.06 -9.73 26.07
C ALA A 110 8.04 -10.86 25.86
N ARG A 111 6.92 -10.55 25.21
CA ARG A 111 5.86 -11.53 24.89
C ARG A 111 5.37 -11.33 23.46
N PHE A 112 5.18 -12.44 22.74
CA PHE A 112 4.53 -12.44 21.44
C PHE A 112 3.39 -13.45 21.47
N VAL A 113 2.19 -12.97 21.80
CA VAL A 113 1.03 -13.78 22.15
C VAL A 113 -0.06 -13.75 21.09
N GLU A 114 -0.70 -14.89 20.84
CA GLU A 114 -1.86 -14.99 19.98
C GLU A 114 -3.13 -14.69 20.76
N ARG A 115 -4.02 -13.94 20.15
CA ARG A 115 -5.32 -13.50 20.65
C ARG A 115 -6.37 -13.48 19.57
N SER A 116 -7.60 -13.18 19.92
CA SER A 116 -8.69 -13.03 18.96
C SER A 116 -9.63 -11.89 19.35
N HIS A 117 -10.28 -11.33 18.33
CA HIS A 117 -11.35 -10.36 18.47
C HIS A 117 -12.55 -10.78 17.63
N THR A 118 -13.75 -10.62 18.18
CA THR A 118 -15.01 -10.93 17.51
C THR A 118 -15.96 -9.74 17.61
N ASN A 119 -16.58 -9.40 16.48
CA ASN A 119 -17.68 -8.44 16.42
C ASN A 119 -18.73 -8.91 15.39
N ALA A 120 -19.72 -8.07 15.08
CA ALA A 120 -20.78 -8.39 14.11
C ALA A 120 -20.26 -8.68 12.69
N ALA A 121 -19.06 -8.21 12.32
CA ALA A 121 -18.45 -8.46 11.01
C ALA A 121 -17.65 -9.78 10.96
N GLY A 122 -17.44 -10.43 12.10
CA GLY A 122 -16.75 -11.71 12.20
C GLY A 122 -15.63 -11.75 13.23
N THR A 123 -14.82 -12.81 13.15
CA THR A 123 -13.69 -13.05 14.05
C THR A 123 -12.37 -13.00 13.29
N ARG A 124 -11.34 -12.37 13.90
CA ARG A 124 -9.95 -12.45 13.46
C ARG A 124 -9.05 -12.74 14.65
N SER A 125 -8.10 -13.66 14.45
CA SER A 125 -6.95 -13.75 15.36
C SER A 125 -5.99 -12.60 15.08
N TYR A 126 -5.15 -12.30 16.05
CA TYR A 126 -4.03 -11.39 15.92
C TYR A 126 -2.91 -11.80 16.86
N LYS A 127 -1.69 -11.42 16.54
CA LYS A 127 -0.57 -11.52 17.46
C LYS A 127 -0.27 -10.15 18.05
N LEU A 128 0.03 -10.13 19.34
CA LEU A 128 0.43 -8.94 20.07
C LEU A 128 1.84 -9.10 20.57
N TYR A 129 2.73 -8.21 20.17
CA TYR A 129 4.06 -8.08 20.72
C TYR A 129 4.04 -7.04 21.83
N VAL A 130 4.50 -7.48 23.01
CA VAL A 130 4.68 -6.64 24.20
C VAL A 130 6.16 -6.61 24.49
N PRO A 131 6.86 -5.48 24.36
CA PRO A 131 8.30 -5.41 24.55
C PRO A 131 8.70 -5.60 26.00
N SER A 132 9.94 -6.03 26.23
CA SER A 132 10.51 -6.29 27.55
C SER A 132 10.51 -5.05 28.46
N GLY A 133 10.65 -3.86 27.86
CA GLY A 133 10.60 -2.57 28.56
C GLY A 133 9.19 -2.11 28.97
N TYR A 134 8.11 -2.86 28.64
CA TYR A 134 6.77 -2.52 29.07
C TYR A 134 6.48 -3.01 30.49
N VAL A 135 6.35 -2.08 31.42
CA VAL A 135 6.06 -2.34 32.85
C VAL A 135 4.72 -1.74 33.30
N GLY A 136 3.82 -1.42 32.34
CA GLY A 136 2.50 -0.85 32.63
C GLY A 136 2.39 0.67 32.37
N GLN A 137 3.45 1.31 31.94
CA GLN A 137 3.42 2.73 31.52
C GLN A 137 2.67 2.91 30.21
N ALA A 138 2.16 4.13 29.98
CA ALA A 138 1.51 4.48 28.72
C ALA A 138 2.52 4.48 27.56
N VAL A 139 2.30 3.65 26.54
CA VAL A 139 3.19 3.46 25.39
C VAL A 139 2.42 3.56 24.07
N PRO A 140 3.07 3.89 22.95
CA PRO A 140 2.44 3.85 21.63
C PRO A 140 1.98 2.45 21.24
N LEU A 141 0.99 2.38 20.34
CA LEU A 141 0.54 1.14 19.69
C LEU A 141 0.66 1.28 18.17
N ILE A 142 1.32 0.32 17.52
CA ILE A 142 1.37 0.23 16.06
C ILE A 142 0.63 -1.03 15.62
N VAL A 143 -0.36 -0.88 14.72
CA VAL A 143 -1.09 -1.99 14.10
C VAL A 143 -0.47 -2.27 12.73
N MET A 144 0.02 -3.50 12.51
CA MET A 144 0.78 -3.91 11.33
C MET A 144 -0.02 -4.90 10.49
N LEU A 145 -0.39 -4.53 9.26
CA LEU A 145 -1.24 -5.31 8.37
C LEU A 145 -0.44 -5.95 7.25
N HIS A 146 -0.36 -7.27 7.26
CA HIS A 146 0.40 -8.04 6.29
C HIS A 146 -0.19 -8.00 4.87
N GLY A 147 0.63 -8.32 3.86
CA GLY A 147 0.20 -8.49 2.48
C GLY A 147 -0.47 -9.85 2.21
N CYS A 148 -0.94 -10.04 0.98
CA CYS A 148 -1.50 -11.32 0.55
C CYS A 148 -0.50 -12.47 0.76
N THR A 149 -1.01 -13.65 1.11
CA THR A 149 -0.26 -14.90 1.35
C THR A 149 0.64 -14.92 2.60
N GLN A 150 0.83 -13.77 3.24
CA GLN A 150 1.57 -13.65 4.49
C GLN A 150 0.70 -13.99 5.72
N ASP A 151 1.33 -14.02 6.88
CA ASP A 151 0.71 -14.12 8.20
C ASP A 151 1.45 -13.21 9.21
N PRO A 152 0.95 -13.07 10.44
CA PRO A 152 1.57 -12.23 11.46
C PRO A 152 3.03 -12.54 11.77
N ASP A 153 3.42 -13.82 11.80
CA ASP A 153 4.80 -14.22 12.10
C ASP A 153 5.76 -13.85 10.97
N ASP A 154 5.35 -14.14 9.74
CA ASP A 154 6.13 -13.79 8.55
C ASP A 154 6.30 -12.28 8.43
N PHE A 155 5.22 -11.51 8.66
CA PHE A 155 5.26 -10.05 8.56
C PHE A 155 6.05 -9.39 9.69
N ALA A 156 5.92 -9.89 10.93
CA ALA A 156 6.74 -9.42 12.06
C ALA A 156 8.23 -9.65 11.80
N THR A 157 8.57 -10.86 11.33
CA THR A 157 9.94 -11.22 10.97
C THR A 157 10.48 -10.33 9.82
N GLY A 158 9.69 -10.19 8.76
CA GLY A 158 10.09 -9.45 7.56
C GLY A 158 10.27 -7.95 7.81
N THR A 159 9.39 -7.34 8.57
CA THR A 159 9.44 -5.91 8.89
C THR A 159 10.40 -5.59 10.03
N ARG A 160 10.76 -6.58 10.86
CA ARG A 160 11.59 -6.41 12.07
C ARG A 160 11.01 -5.40 13.06
N MET A 161 9.69 -5.16 13.00
CA MET A 161 9.03 -4.14 13.84
C MET A 161 9.12 -4.47 15.33
N ASN A 162 9.20 -5.76 15.70
CA ASN A 162 9.39 -6.18 17.10
C ASN A 162 10.74 -5.70 17.68
N GLY A 163 11.81 -5.68 16.86
CA GLY A 163 13.11 -5.12 17.28
C GLY A 163 13.03 -3.62 17.59
N LEU A 164 12.32 -2.87 16.75
CA LEU A 164 12.08 -1.44 17.01
C LEU A 164 11.15 -1.23 18.22
N ALA A 165 10.22 -2.17 18.47
CA ALA A 165 9.37 -2.14 19.67
C ALA A 165 10.20 -2.32 20.95
N GLU A 166 11.24 -3.15 20.93
CA GLU A 166 12.20 -3.25 22.04
C GLU A 166 12.98 -1.93 22.23
N GLU A 167 13.46 -1.37 21.15
CA GLU A 167 14.29 -0.15 21.16
C GLU A 167 13.53 1.08 21.67
N HIS A 168 12.26 1.22 21.25
CA HIS A 168 11.46 2.42 21.53
C HIS A 168 10.31 2.21 22.53
N THR A 169 10.13 1.01 23.04
CA THR A 169 9.07 0.62 23.97
C THR A 169 7.67 0.98 23.47
N PHE A 170 7.18 0.25 22.47
CA PHE A 170 5.81 0.35 21.98
C PHE A 170 5.19 -1.04 21.76
N LEU A 171 3.87 -1.14 21.78
CA LEU A 171 3.15 -2.38 21.47
C LEU A 171 2.98 -2.52 19.94
N VAL A 172 3.02 -3.78 19.45
CA VAL A 172 2.72 -4.06 18.05
C VAL A 172 1.62 -5.12 17.95
N ALA A 173 0.50 -4.76 17.33
CA ALA A 173 -0.57 -5.70 17.00
C ALA A 173 -0.49 -6.10 15.53
N TYR A 174 -0.53 -7.42 15.27
CA TYR A 174 -0.51 -8.00 13.93
C TYR A 174 -1.82 -8.77 13.69
N PRO A 175 -2.88 -8.12 13.20
CA PRO A 175 -4.09 -8.83 12.78
C PRO A 175 -3.79 -9.86 11.70
N ALA A 176 -4.43 -11.03 11.78
CA ALA A 176 -4.30 -12.12 10.83
C ALA A 176 -5.50 -12.18 9.89
N GLN A 177 -5.28 -12.11 8.59
CA GLN A 177 -6.36 -12.38 7.65
C GLN A 177 -6.63 -13.87 7.55
N SER A 178 -7.91 -14.24 7.70
CA SER A 178 -8.36 -15.61 7.63
C SER A 178 -8.40 -16.15 6.20
N GLY A 179 -7.91 -17.37 5.99
CA GLY A 179 -8.06 -18.09 4.73
C GLY A 179 -9.53 -18.35 4.34
N ASN A 180 -10.44 -18.38 5.32
CA ASN A 180 -11.90 -18.52 5.07
C ASN A 180 -12.52 -17.22 4.55
N ALA A 181 -11.99 -16.05 4.94
CA ALA A 181 -12.46 -14.76 4.45
C ALA A 181 -11.87 -14.43 3.08
N ASN A 182 -10.61 -14.85 2.85
CA ASN A 182 -9.94 -14.73 1.56
C ASN A 182 -8.89 -15.82 1.43
N MET A 183 -9.00 -16.68 0.40
CA MET A 183 -8.11 -17.84 0.21
C MET A 183 -6.63 -17.46 0.05
N GLN A 184 -6.34 -16.24 -0.43
CA GLN A 184 -4.99 -15.69 -0.55
C GLN A 184 -4.57 -14.91 0.70
N ARG A 185 -5.37 -14.92 1.76
CA ARG A 185 -5.15 -14.09 2.95
C ARG A 185 -4.95 -12.61 2.64
N CYS A 186 -5.54 -12.13 1.53
CA CYS A 186 -5.58 -10.71 1.22
C CYS A 186 -6.65 -10.03 2.07
N TRP A 187 -6.39 -8.85 2.59
CA TRP A 187 -7.45 -7.97 3.08
C TRP A 187 -8.35 -7.60 1.92
N ASN A 188 -9.67 -7.60 2.14
CA ASN A 188 -10.67 -7.42 1.08
C ASN A 188 -10.92 -5.92 0.78
N TRP A 189 -9.87 -5.13 0.74
CA TRP A 189 -9.86 -3.67 0.57
C TRP A 189 -10.67 -3.16 -0.63
N PHE A 190 -10.97 -4.01 -1.61
CA PHE A 190 -11.73 -3.69 -2.82
C PHE A 190 -13.23 -3.93 -2.69
N GLN A 191 -13.71 -4.46 -1.56
CA GLN A 191 -15.14 -4.65 -1.34
C GLN A 191 -15.74 -3.40 -0.69
N ALA A 192 -16.94 -2.99 -1.13
CA ALA A 192 -17.59 -1.78 -0.62
C ALA A 192 -17.84 -1.82 0.89
N ALA A 193 -18.18 -3.00 1.46
CA ALA A 193 -18.36 -3.16 2.90
C ALA A 193 -17.05 -2.98 3.69
N ASP A 194 -15.91 -3.32 3.08
CA ASP A 194 -14.59 -3.23 3.68
C ASP A 194 -13.92 -1.85 3.49
N GLN A 195 -14.70 -0.85 3.11
CA GLN A 195 -14.26 0.54 2.98
C GLN A 195 -15.10 1.51 3.83
N GLN A 196 -15.89 0.98 4.78
CA GLN A 196 -16.82 1.77 5.58
C GLN A 196 -16.55 1.60 7.08
N ARG A 197 -16.75 2.68 7.82
CA ARG A 197 -16.74 2.65 9.28
C ARG A 197 -17.85 1.74 9.82
N GLY A 198 -17.53 0.93 10.83
CA GLY A 198 -18.49 0.04 11.50
C GLY A 198 -18.85 -1.22 10.72
N ARG A 199 -18.25 -1.46 9.54
CA ARG A 199 -18.53 -2.63 8.70
C ARG A 199 -17.25 -3.37 8.34
N GLY A 200 -17.40 -4.64 7.95
CA GLY A 200 -16.36 -5.48 7.36
C GLY A 200 -15.07 -5.54 8.17
N GLU A 201 -13.98 -5.78 7.48
CA GLU A 201 -12.64 -5.94 8.07
C GLU A 201 -12.14 -4.68 8.79
N PRO A 202 -12.38 -3.43 8.32
CA PRO A 202 -11.98 -2.25 9.07
C PRO A 202 -12.58 -2.21 10.48
N SER A 203 -13.83 -2.66 10.66
CA SER A 203 -14.47 -2.69 11.97
C SER A 203 -13.83 -3.71 12.92
N ILE A 204 -13.37 -4.85 12.37
CA ILE A 204 -12.69 -5.89 13.16
C ILE A 204 -11.31 -5.38 13.58
N ILE A 205 -10.54 -4.79 12.67
CA ILE A 205 -9.19 -4.28 12.95
C ILE A 205 -9.25 -3.13 13.98
N ALA A 206 -10.19 -2.19 13.80
CA ALA A 206 -10.41 -1.13 14.79
C ALA A 206 -10.87 -1.70 16.15
N GLY A 207 -11.64 -2.81 16.13
CA GLY A 207 -12.03 -3.54 17.33
C GLY A 207 -10.82 -4.17 18.06
N ILE A 208 -9.90 -4.81 17.31
CA ILE A 208 -8.63 -5.33 17.84
C ILE A 208 -7.83 -4.19 18.49
N THR A 209 -7.72 -3.05 17.77
CA THR A 209 -7.00 -1.88 18.28
C THR A 209 -7.56 -1.41 19.62
N LYS A 210 -8.87 -1.23 19.71
CA LYS A 210 -9.56 -0.82 20.95
C LYS A 210 -9.44 -1.87 22.05
N GLN A 211 -9.47 -3.16 21.73
CA GLN A 211 -9.27 -4.23 22.70
C GLN A 211 -7.87 -4.13 23.33
N VAL A 212 -6.83 -3.93 22.52
CA VAL A 212 -5.46 -3.73 23.02
C VAL A 212 -5.37 -2.47 23.89
N MET A 213 -5.98 -1.36 23.44
CA MET A 213 -6.02 -0.11 24.24
C MET A 213 -6.71 -0.28 25.59
N ASN A 214 -7.74 -1.13 25.68
CA ASN A 214 -8.45 -1.40 26.94
C ASN A 214 -7.69 -2.35 27.88
N GLU A 215 -6.87 -3.24 27.33
CA GLU A 215 -6.15 -4.27 28.09
C GLU A 215 -4.75 -3.83 28.54
N TYR A 216 -4.18 -2.82 27.86
CA TYR A 216 -2.83 -2.31 28.12
C TYR A 216 -2.86 -0.79 28.27
N SER A 217 -1.89 -0.24 28.99
CA SER A 217 -1.70 1.22 29.04
C SER A 217 -1.14 1.71 27.70
N VAL A 218 -2.04 2.08 26.80
CA VAL A 218 -1.69 2.69 25.51
C VAL A 218 -1.85 4.20 25.58
N ALA A 219 -0.88 4.93 25.07
CA ALA A 219 -1.02 6.38 24.85
C ALA A 219 -2.06 6.60 23.75
N GLU A 220 -3.28 7.01 24.11
CA GLU A 220 -4.43 7.10 23.19
C GLU A 220 -4.18 8.03 22.00
N ASP A 221 -3.30 9.02 22.16
CA ASP A 221 -2.87 9.94 21.13
C ASP A 221 -1.75 9.41 20.23
N GLN A 222 -1.22 8.19 20.50
CA GLN A 222 -0.11 7.55 19.77
C GLN A 222 -0.47 6.15 19.28
N VAL A 223 -1.62 6.02 18.63
CA VAL A 223 -2.06 4.79 17.98
C VAL A 223 -1.91 4.94 16.46
N HIS A 224 -1.15 4.03 15.84
CA HIS A 224 -0.81 4.11 14.43
C HIS A 224 -1.16 2.83 13.70
N VAL A 225 -1.33 2.90 12.39
CA VAL A 225 -1.58 1.73 11.55
C VAL A 225 -0.69 1.76 10.31
N ALA A 226 -0.10 0.63 9.98
CA ALA A 226 0.69 0.47 8.77
C ALA A 226 0.44 -0.88 8.11
N GLY A 227 0.80 -1.00 6.84
CA GLY A 227 0.72 -2.27 6.15
C GLY A 227 1.35 -2.26 4.77
N MET A 228 1.43 -3.46 4.20
CA MET A 228 1.98 -3.69 2.87
C MET A 228 0.92 -4.19 1.90
N SER A 229 0.96 -3.74 0.64
CA SER A 229 0.12 -4.26 -0.44
C SER A 229 -1.38 -4.17 -0.07
N ALA A 230 -2.12 -5.28 -0.01
CA ALA A 230 -3.49 -5.33 0.50
C ALA A 230 -3.60 -4.77 1.94
N GLY A 231 -2.60 -5.06 2.80
CA GLY A 231 -2.51 -4.49 4.14
C GLY A 231 -2.27 -2.98 4.13
N GLY A 232 -1.48 -2.48 3.18
CA GLY A 232 -1.27 -1.04 2.98
C GLY A 232 -2.54 -0.32 2.50
N ALA A 233 -3.31 -0.94 1.61
CA ALA A 233 -4.61 -0.42 1.19
C ALA A 233 -5.61 -0.40 2.36
N MET A 234 -5.64 -1.46 3.18
CA MET A 234 -6.48 -1.52 4.37
C MET A 234 -6.04 -0.49 5.43
N ALA A 235 -4.75 -0.26 5.61
CA ALA A 235 -4.24 0.79 6.50
C ALA A 235 -4.71 2.19 6.05
N ALA A 236 -4.68 2.48 4.74
CA ALA A 236 -5.21 3.72 4.19
C ALA A 236 -6.72 3.86 4.43
N ILE A 237 -7.50 2.77 4.28
CA ILE A 237 -8.94 2.74 4.58
C ILE A 237 -9.19 3.01 6.07
N LEU A 238 -8.40 2.41 6.97
CA LEU A 238 -8.53 2.63 8.41
C LEU A 238 -8.24 4.09 8.78
N GLY A 239 -7.19 4.69 8.22
CA GLY A 239 -6.92 6.11 8.39
C GLY A 239 -8.06 7.01 7.92
N ALA A 240 -8.74 6.61 6.84
CA ALA A 240 -9.87 7.32 6.29
C ALA A 240 -11.17 7.14 7.08
N THR A 241 -11.39 5.98 7.69
CA THR A 241 -12.66 5.60 8.35
C THR A 241 -12.62 5.71 9.87
N TYR A 242 -11.43 5.70 10.48
CA TYR A 242 -11.20 5.81 11.94
C TYR A 242 -10.15 6.88 12.30
N PRO A 243 -10.27 8.12 11.81
CA PRO A 243 -9.30 9.18 12.10
C PRO A 243 -9.33 9.67 13.55
N ASP A 244 -10.30 9.20 14.33
CA ASP A 244 -10.43 9.38 15.78
C ASP A 244 -9.67 8.33 16.59
N VAL A 245 -9.27 7.21 15.97
CA VAL A 245 -8.52 6.12 16.62
C VAL A 245 -7.04 6.20 16.28
N TYR A 246 -6.72 6.49 15.03
CA TYR A 246 -5.33 6.51 14.55
C TYR A 246 -4.78 7.93 14.44
N ALA A 247 -3.50 8.09 14.80
CA ALA A 247 -2.77 9.36 14.73
C ALA A 247 -2.05 9.55 13.40
N ALA A 248 -1.54 8.47 12.80
CA ALA A 248 -0.86 8.48 11.52
C ALA A 248 -0.96 7.11 10.81
N VAL A 249 -0.70 7.11 9.50
CA VAL A 249 -0.81 5.93 8.62
C VAL A 249 0.51 5.67 7.90
N GLY A 250 0.92 4.39 7.81
CA GLY A 250 2.02 3.92 7.00
C GLY A 250 1.53 3.02 5.85
N VAL A 251 1.89 3.35 4.62
CA VAL A 251 1.47 2.57 3.44
C VAL A 251 2.68 2.15 2.64
N HIS A 252 2.95 0.86 2.57
CA HIS A 252 3.99 0.30 1.71
C HIS A 252 3.37 -0.41 0.51
N SER A 253 3.63 0.05 -0.71
CA SER A 253 3.11 -0.55 -1.96
C SER A 253 1.59 -0.79 -1.94
N GLY A 254 0.83 0.12 -1.31
CA GLY A 254 -0.63 0.04 -1.15
C GLY A 254 -1.39 0.89 -2.16
N LEU A 255 -2.70 1.00 -1.95
CA LEU A 255 -3.62 1.74 -2.81
C LEU A 255 -4.48 2.71 -1.97
N ALA A 256 -5.01 3.75 -2.63
CA ALA A 256 -5.89 4.71 -1.98
C ALA A 256 -7.29 4.12 -1.69
N PRO A 257 -7.99 4.60 -0.64
CA PRO A 257 -9.40 4.28 -0.43
C PRO A 257 -10.23 4.63 -1.66
N GLY A 258 -11.24 3.82 -1.99
CA GLY A 258 -12.07 4.02 -3.18
C GLY A 258 -11.41 3.64 -4.52
N SER A 259 -10.17 3.14 -4.52
CA SER A 259 -9.47 2.74 -5.76
C SER A 259 -10.15 1.60 -6.51
N ALA A 260 -10.95 0.80 -5.83
CA ALA A 260 -11.71 -0.32 -6.41
C ALA A 260 -12.96 -0.60 -5.59
N HIS A 261 -13.93 -1.31 -6.20
CA HIS A 261 -15.20 -1.71 -5.58
C HIS A 261 -15.57 -3.15 -5.87
N ASP A 262 -14.76 -3.85 -6.66
CA ASP A 262 -14.83 -5.27 -6.97
C ASP A 262 -13.45 -5.81 -7.38
N LEU A 263 -13.36 -7.12 -7.61
CA LEU A 263 -12.11 -7.79 -7.98
C LEU A 263 -11.55 -7.30 -9.33
N SER A 264 -12.40 -6.99 -10.30
CA SER A 264 -12.00 -6.53 -11.63
C SER A 264 -11.36 -5.14 -11.55
N SER A 265 -12.01 -4.21 -10.87
CA SER A 265 -11.49 -2.88 -10.62
C SER A 265 -10.24 -2.89 -9.75
N ALA A 266 -10.12 -3.87 -8.81
CA ALA A 266 -8.91 -4.05 -8.03
C ALA A 266 -7.70 -4.39 -8.89
N PHE A 267 -7.82 -5.37 -9.79
CA PHE A 267 -6.74 -5.70 -10.73
C PHE A 267 -6.37 -4.54 -11.64
N LYS A 268 -7.36 -3.79 -12.13
CA LYS A 268 -7.11 -2.58 -12.92
C LYS A 268 -6.35 -1.53 -12.12
N ALA A 269 -6.80 -1.25 -10.88
CA ALA A 269 -6.14 -0.30 -10.00
C ALA A 269 -4.70 -0.71 -9.67
N MET A 270 -4.47 -1.99 -9.38
CA MET A 270 -3.13 -2.51 -9.14
C MET A 270 -2.20 -2.29 -10.34
N ARG A 271 -2.64 -2.53 -11.57
CA ARG A 271 -1.79 -2.47 -12.77
C ARG A 271 -1.53 -1.06 -13.30
N GLN A 272 -2.47 -0.13 -13.12
CA GLN A 272 -2.48 1.15 -13.85
C GLN A 272 -2.57 2.37 -12.92
N GLY A 273 -2.75 2.14 -11.62
CA GLY A 273 -3.19 3.15 -10.66
C GLY A 273 -4.71 3.28 -10.65
N GLY A 274 -5.29 3.28 -9.44
CA GLY A 274 -6.72 3.47 -9.22
C GLY A 274 -7.19 4.88 -9.55
N PRO A 275 -8.51 5.12 -9.62
CA PRO A 275 -9.05 6.48 -9.65
C PRO A 275 -8.69 7.23 -8.37
N VAL A 276 -8.60 8.55 -8.47
CA VAL A 276 -8.62 9.41 -7.27
C VAL A 276 -10.09 9.66 -6.96
N VAL A 277 -10.55 9.08 -5.87
CA VAL A 277 -11.90 9.32 -5.36
C VAL A 277 -11.76 10.34 -4.25
N ALA A 278 -12.37 11.50 -4.44
CA ALA A 278 -12.46 12.48 -3.34
C ALA A 278 -13.25 11.84 -2.20
N PRO A 279 -12.81 11.97 -0.95
CA PRO A 279 -13.60 11.52 0.20
C PRO A 279 -14.99 12.15 0.15
N GLU A 280 -16.05 11.36 0.44
CA GLU A 280 -17.40 11.90 0.54
C GLU A 280 -17.43 13.02 1.59
N ASN A 281 -17.97 14.17 1.17
CA ASN A 281 -18.03 15.35 2.02
C ASN A 281 -19.20 15.18 3.01
N THR A 282 -18.93 14.64 4.19
CA THR A 282 -19.94 14.40 5.24
C THR A 282 -20.27 15.66 6.04
N GLY A 283 -19.94 16.86 5.54
CA GLY A 283 -20.34 18.15 6.13
C GLY A 283 -19.59 18.58 7.40
N GLN A 284 -18.83 17.68 8.02
CA GLN A 284 -17.89 18.02 9.09
C GLN A 284 -16.47 17.89 8.54
N GLY A 285 -15.63 18.90 8.72
CA GLY A 285 -14.25 18.90 8.25
C GLY A 285 -13.54 17.60 8.56
N ARG A 286 -13.30 16.78 7.52
CA ARG A 286 -12.70 15.45 7.69
C ARG A 286 -11.24 15.62 8.08
N LYS A 287 -10.86 15.06 9.23
CA LYS A 287 -9.47 14.99 9.66
C LYS A 287 -8.71 14.05 8.72
N ILE A 288 -7.73 14.59 8.00
CA ILE A 288 -6.77 13.79 7.20
C ILE A 288 -5.59 13.49 8.10
N LEU A 289 -5.25 12.20 8.20
CA LEU A 289 -4.14 11.77 9.03
C LEU A 289 -2.81 11.93 8.28
N PRO A 290 -1.76 12.37 8.96
CA PRO A 290 -0.41 12.30 8.45
C PRO A 290 -0.08 10.91 7.92
N THR A 291 0.50 10.84 6.72
CA THR A 291 0.68 9.55 6.05
C THR A 291 2.10 9.42 5.47
N ILE A 292 2.80 8.34 5.82
CA ILE A 292 4.08 7.96 5.22
C ILE A 292 3.86 6.85 4.18
N ILE A 293 4.38 7.06 2.96
CA ILE A 293 4.18 6.19 1.81
C ILE A 293 5.52 5.70 1.29
N PHE A 294 5.71 4.38 1.23
CA PHE A 294 6.83 3.74 0.53
C PHE A 294 6.34 3.05 -0.73
N HIS A 295 7.07 3.21 -1.84
CA HIS A 295 6.79 2.50 -3.08
C HIS A 295 8.05 2.34 -3.91
N GLY A 296 8.31 1.12 -4.38
CA GLY A 296 9.36 0.84 -5.35
C GLY A 296 8.91 1.25 -6.77
N ASP A 297 9.76 1.92 -7.52
CA ASP A 297 9.42 2.28 -8.91
C ASP A 297 9.52 1.10 -9.89
N GLY A 298 10.15 -0.02 -9.46
CA GLY A 298 10.16 -1.31 -10.15
C GLY A 298 9.02 -2.26 -9.74
N ASP A 299 8.03 -1.81 -8.97
CA ASP A 299 6.91 -2.64 -8.53
C ASP A 299 5.97 -3.00 -9.68
N ALA A 300 6.04 -4.27 -10.12
CA ALA A 300 5.20 -4.83 -11.19
C ALA A 300 3.87 -5.41 -10.69
N THR A 301 3.67 -5.54 -9.37
CA THR A 301 2.46 -6.08 -8.75
C THR A 301 1.44 -4.97 -8.46
N VAL A 302 1.89 -3.93 -7.76
CA VAL A 302 1.11 -2.72 -7.51
C VAL A 302 1.85 -1.53 -8.12
N HIS A 303 1.33 -1.05 -9.24
CA HIS A 303 1.99 -0.01 -10.04
C HIS A 303 2.29 1.24 -9.19
N PRO A 304 3.50 1.83 -9.29
CA PRO A 304 3.94 2.97 -8.46
C PRO A 304 3.03 4.19 -8.49
N ARG A 305 2.23 4.36 -9.55
CA ARG A 305 1.18 5.38 -9.62
C ARG A 305 0.18 5.34 -8.47
N ASN A 306 0.03 4.17 -7.80
CA ASN A 306 -0.85 4.09 -6.63
C ASN A 306 -0.32 4.92 -5.44
N GLY A 307 1.00 5.05 -5.31
CA GLY A 307 1.61 6.00 -4.36
C GLY A 307 1.22 7.46 -4.67
N ASP A 308 1.19 7.86 -5.95
CA ASP A 308 0.73 9.20 -6.37
C ASP A 308 -0.76 9.39 -6.13
N ARG A 309 -1.56 8.33 -6.33
CA ARG A 309 -3.02 8.36 -6.07
C ARG A 309 -3.34 8.49 -4.59
N LEU A 310 -2.53 7.88 -3.70
CA LEU A 310 -2.64 8.08 -2.26
C LEU A 310 -2.43 9.55 -1.89
N LEU A 311 -1.36 10.19 -2.38
CA LEU A 311 -1.13 11.62 -2.16
C LEU A 311 -2.27 12.48 -2.69
N ALA A 312 -2.74 12.21 -3.92
CA ALA A 312 -3.86 12.94 -4.50
C ALA A 312 -5.18 12.75 -3.73
N HIS A 313 -5.39 11.57 -3.10
CA HIS A 313 -6.53 11.32 -2.23
C HIS A 313 -6.46 12.15 -0.93
N LEU A 314 -5.26 12.26 -0.34
CA LEU A 314 -5.02 13.09 0.85
C LEU A 314 -5.27 14.58 0.54
N ASP A 315 -4.82 15.06 -0.62
CA ASP A 315 -5.03 16.44 -1.08
C ASP A 315 -6.51 16.73 -1.37
N ALA A 316 -7.21 15.81 -2.04
CA ALA A 316 -8.64 15.95 -2.35
C ALA A 316 -9.54 16.02 -1.12
N GLY A 317 -9.08 15.58 0.05
CA GLY A 317 -9.76 15.69 1.33
C GLY A 317 -9.84 17.11 1.90
N GLY A 318 -9.13 18.08 1.33
CA GLY A 318 -9.45 19.51 1.34
C GLY A 318 -9.31 20.29 2.63
N GLN A 319 -8.48 19.90 3.60
CA GLN A 319 -8.16 20.70 4.79
C GLN A 319 -6.85 21.51 4.69
N HIS A 320 -6.13 21.32 3.60
CA HIS A 320 -4.89 22.06 3.42
C HIS A 320 -5.18 23.29 2.58
N GLY A 321 -5.03 24.47 3.19
CA GLY A 321 -5.14 25.76 2.50
C GLY A 321 -4.31 25.79 1.22
N SER A 322 -4.40 26.83 0.45
CA SER A 322 -3.89 26.96 -0.92
C SER A 322 -2.38 26.73 -1.11
N SER A 323 -1.59 26.47 -0.06
CA SER A 323 -0.14 26.26 -0.16
C SER A 323 0.39 25.07 0.65
N VAL A 324 0.72 23.99 -0.06
CA VAL A 324 1.53 22.89 0.50
C VAL A 324 2.97 23.08 0.06
N ARG A 325 3.88 23.13 1.02
CA ARG A 325 5.32 23.18 0.75
C ARG A 325 5.85 21.75 0.57
N VAL A 326 6.48 21.49 -0.57
CA VAL A 326 7.13 20.22 -0.86
C VAL A 326 8.63 20.38 -0.81
N THR A 327 9.31 19.53 -0.03
CA THR A 327 10.77 19.42 -0.04
C THR A 327 11.18 18.05 -0.56
N THR A 328 12.23 18.02 -1.36
CA THR A 328 12.73 16.79 -1.99
C THR A 328 14.15 16.49 -1.49
N ARG A 329 14.37 15.26 -1.08
CA ARG A 329 15.70 14.76 -0.71
C ARG A 329 15.99 13.46 -1.45
N ARG A 330 17.15 13.37 -2.08
CA ARG A 330 17.68 12.13 -2.67
C ARG A 330 18.69 11.52 -1.73
N GLY A 331 18.74 10.20 -1.70
CA GLY A 331 19.69 9.43 -0.91
C GLY A 331 19.88 8.04 -1.49
N ARG A 332 20.76 7.28 -0.86
CA ARG A 332 21.04 5.88 -1.18
C ARG A 332 21.09 5.10 0.13
N ALA A 333 20.43 3.95 0.19
CA ALA A 333 20.59 3.01 1.29
C ALA A 333 22.03 2.45 1.29
N PRO A 334 22.63 2.18 2.44
CA PRO A 334 24.00 1.63 2.50
C PRO A 334 24.12 0.35 1.66
N GLY A 335 24.98 0.36 0.64
CA GLY A 335 25.13 -0.76 -0.29
C GLY A 335 23.90 -1.15 -1.12
N GLY A 336 22.89 -0.30 -1.16
CA GLY A 336 21.60 -0.62 -1.73
C GLY A 336 21.04 0.39 -2.72
N TYR A 337 19.70 0.47 -2.77
CA TYR A 337 18.98 1.29 -3.73
C TYR A 337 19.07 2.78 -3.45
N GLU A 338 19.04 3.57 -4.51
CA GLU A 338 18.75 5.00 -4.43
C GLU A 338 17.27 5.23 -4.10
N TYR A 339 16.99 6.35 -3.47
CA TYR A 339 15.63 6.76 -3.19
C TYR A 339 15.45 8.27 -3.33
N THR A 340 14.22 8.68 -3.56
CA THR A 340 13.80 10.07 -3.49
C THR A 340 12.70 10.17 -2.42
N ARG A 341 12.94 11.00 -1.39
CA ARG A 341 11.97 11.35 -0.35
C ARG A 341 11.35 12.70 -0.63
N PHE A 342 10.05 12.77 -0.68
CA PHE A 342 9.25 13.99 -0.75
C PHE A 342 8.57 14.18 0.60
N THR A 343 8.71 15.36 1.19
CA THR A 343 8.03 15.74 2.44
C THR A 343 7.07 16.88 2.14
N TYR A 344 5.81 16.69 2.49
CA TYR A 344 4.71 17.61 2.28
C TYR A 344 4.33 18.26 3.60
N LYS A 345 4.41 19.60 3.67
CA LYS A 345 4.08 20.37 4.89
C LYS A 345 2.98 21.36 4.61
N GLY A 346 2.06 21.50 5.56
CA GLY A 346 1.02 22.52 5.54
C GLY A 346 1.55 23.93 5.82
N GLU A 347 0.66 24.90 5.78
CA GLU A 347 0.99 26.31 6.07
C GLU A 347 1.48 26.51 7.51
N ASP A 348 0.95 25.72 8.44
CA ASP A 348 1.37 25.68 9.85
C ASP A 348 2.76 25.04 10.08
N GLY A 349 3.39 24.54 9.01
CA GLY A 349 4.65 23.81 9.05
C GLY A 349 4.50 22.36 9.50
N GLY A 350 3.30 21.90 9.85
CA GLY A 350 3.00 20.50 10.19
C GLY A 350 3.23 19.58 8.98
N GLU A 351 3.80 18.41 9.24
CA GLU A 351 4.05 17.43 8.19
C GLU A 351 2.76 16.66 7.89
N LEU A 352 2.32 16.70 6.63
CA LEU A 352 1.09 16.11 6.14
C LEU A 352 1.33 14.73 5.55
N ALA A 353 2.42 14.60 4.81
CA ALA A 353 2.81 13.33 4.21
C ALA A 353 4.31 13.26 3.93
N GLU A 354 4.83 12.05 3.97
CA GLU A 354 6.11 11.68 3.34
C GLU A 354 5.86 10.66 2.23
N ARG A 355 6.54 10.80 1.10
CA ARG A 355 6.58 9.79 0.04
C ARG A 355 8.01 9.38 -0.27
N TRP A 356 8.26 8.08 -0.19
CA TRP A 356 9.54 7.47 -0.54
C TRP A 356 9.37 6.69 -1.85
N SER A 357 10.05 7.15 -2.91
CA SER A 357 10.22 6.41 -4.16
C SER A 357 11.56 5.70 -4.11
N VAL A 358 11.54 4.37 -4.02
CA VAL A 358 12.76 3.55 -3.93
C VAL A 358 13.09 3.03 -5.31
N HIS A 359 14.24 3.46 -5.87
CA HIS A 359 14.59 3.23 -7.27
C HIS A 359 15.09 1.81 -7.51
N GLY A 360 14.36 1.05 -8.34
CA GLY A 360 14.66 -0.34 -8.65
C GLY A 360 14.07 -1.37 -7.69
N LEU A 361 13.45 -0.95 -6.58
CA LEU A 361 12.76 -1.85 -5.66
C LEU A 361 11.49 -2.41 -6.34
N GLY A 362 11.31 -3.74 -6.28
CA GLY A 362 10.09 -4.43 -6.67
C GLY A 362 8.99 -4.39 -5.61
N HIS A 363 8.05 -5.37 -5.66
CA HIS A 363 6.98 -5.50 -4.67
C HIS A 363 7.50 -6.18 -3.40
N ALA A 364 8.23 -5.43 -2.57
CA ALA A 364 8.87 -5.93 -1.36
C ALA A 364 8.95 -4.84 -0.29
N TRP A 365 8.90 -5.21 0.99
CA TRP A 365 9.12 -4.32 2.11
C TRP A 365 10.56 -3.80 2.09
N SER A 366 10.71 -2.51 1.94
CA SER A 366 12.00 -1.83 1.82
C SER A 366 12.81 -1.93 3.12
N GLY A 367 14.06 -2.39 3.02
CA GLY A 367 14.94 -2.56 4.18
C GLY A 367 14.55 -3.73 5.09
N GLY A 368 13.60 -4.58 4.67
CA GLY A 368 13.15 -5.72 5.46
C GLY A 368 14.19 -6.83 5.54
N GLY A 369 13.96 -7.78 6.45
CA GLY A 369 14.91 -8.85 6.79
C GLY A 369 14.46 -10.24 6.38
N TYR A 370 15.42 -11.12 6.08
CA TYR A 370 15.19 -12.56 5.98
C TYR A 370 15.03 -13.19 7.38
N PRO A 371 14.23 -14.27 7.52
CA PRO A 371 13.57 -15.04 6.46
C PRO A 371 12.15 -14.56 6.09
N GLY A 372 11.73 -13.35 6.46
CA GLY A 372 10.41 -12.83 6.09
C GLY A 372 10.21 -12.76 4.57
N SER A 373 9.00 -13.07 4.11
CA SER A 373 8.65 -13.02 2.69
C SER A 373 8.38 -11.59 2.23
N TYR A 374 8.49 -11.35 0.91
CA TYR A 374 8.27 -10.03 0.30
C TYR A 374 9.09 -8.91 0.97
N THR A 375 10.37 -9.16 1.21
CA THR A 375 11.31 -8.21 1.78
C THR A 375 12.51 -8.00 0.87
N ASP A 376 13.08 -6.80 0.86
CA ASP A 376 14.34 -6.50 0.19
C ASP A 376 15.24 -5.66 1.11
N PRO A 377 16.34 -6.25 1.63
CA PRO A 377 17.23 -5.58 2.58
C PRO A 377 18.04 -4.43 1.97
N LYS A 378 18.05 -4.30 0.63
CA LYS A 378 18.78 -3.25 -0.08
C LYS A 378 18.07 -1.90 -0.09
N GLY A 379 16.79 -1.85 0.29
CA GLY A 379 16.04 -0.59 0.39
C GLY A 379 16.39 0.21 1.65
N PRO A 380 15.99 1.50 1.71
CA PRO A 380 15.97 2.22 2.97
C PRO A 380 15.04 1.52 3.97
N ASP A 381 15.36 1.57 5.26
CA ASP A 381 14.59 0.87 6.30
C ASP A 381 13.22 1.51 6.51
N ALA A 382 12.20 0.94 5.86
CA ALA A 382 10.82 1.45 5.93
C ALA A 382 10.24 1.36 7.36
N SER A 383 10.62 0.34 8.13
CA SER A 383 10.14 0.19 9.51
C SER A 383 10.68 1.29 10.41
N SER A 384 11.99 1.54 10.39
CA SER A 384 12.63 2.62 11.17
C SER A 384 12.08 3.99 10.77
N GLU A 385 11.88 4.26 9.49
CA GLU A 385 11.35 5.53 9.01
C GLU A 385 9.85 5.70 9.35
N MET A 386 9.06 4.63 9.33
CA MET A 386 7.66 4.67 9.79
C MET A 386 7.60 4.94 11.30
N VAL A 387 8.41 4.26 12.10
CA VAL A 387 8.47 4.51 13.57
C VAL A 387 8.89 5.95 13.84
N ARG A 388 9.95 6.46 13.17
CA ARG A 388 10.35 7.87 13.25
C ARG A 388 9.18 8.81 12.96
N PHE A 389 8.46 8.55 11.87
CA PHE A 389 7.31 9.35 11.45
C PHE A 389 6.16 9.28 12.48
N PHE A 390 5.81 8.09 12.95
CA PHE A 390 4.72 7.88 13.89
C PHE A 390 4.96 8.58 15.23
N LEU A 391 6.16 8.47 15.79
CA LEU A 391 6.48 9.10 17.08
C LEU A 391 6.44 10.65 17.04
N GLN A 392 6.45 11.24 15.86
CA GLN A 392 6.30 12.70 15.66
C GLN A 392 4.85 13.15 15.52
N HIS A 393 3.89 12.20 15.33
CA HIS A 393 2.50 12.52 15.07
C HIS A 393 1.58 11.95 16.16
N ARG A 394 0.76 12.85 16.72
CA ARG A 394 -0.23 12.52 17.77
C ARG A 394 -1.63 12.87 17.30
N VAL A 395 -2.65 12.18 17.84
CA VAL A 395 -4.05 12.60 17.68
C VAL A 395 -4.20 13.97 18.34
N ARG A 396 -4.58 14.99 17.57
CA ARG A 396 -4.90 16.33 18.09
C ARG A 396 -6.37 16.43 18.40
#